data_6c523b966b96b212bdf206befbffc985
#
_entry.id   6c523b966b96b212bdf206befbffc985
#
_cell.length_a   1.000
_cell.length_b   1.000
_cell.length_c   1.000
_cell.angle_alpha   90.00
_cell.angle_beta   90.00
_cell.angle_gamma   90.00
#
_symmetry.space_group_name_H-M   'P 1'
#
loop_
_entity.id
_entity.type
_entity.pdbx_description
1 polymer ?
#
loop_
_entity_poly.entity_id
_entity_poly.type
_entity_poly.pdbx_seq_one_letter_code
_entity_poly.pdbx_strand_id
1 'polypeptide(L)'
;MSRFNEQQKEVILHGETPLMVVSSAGGGKSTTIVARAVKKVKEGKKNICVITFTRNTADDLTKKFNKAGVSSYVSVGTFHSICGNILRKEGINISKRVKDYEIENLFKKIIQDDKKIDMKDIMSFISYQKNNMRSYKDDFVEKESGYGEDQLRDCFRVYEEYKDKIGAYDFDDYLILGYKILLENPHKYEFDWVFVDETQDSNKLQMEIVDLLCPSGRITVVGDYRQCMYSFRGSKPELFMDFYKSHPNTTVVNMNINYRSHKEIVEKSNDFIRQYYGDYEYYSDAVANSQEHADIELMVNDLPEVEAQDVCDKVQTLLSLGYKGSDIAILFRNNVQSQHIENEFKVRDIDYFIESEGGFFNRKEIDIVMCMLRLIDNPEDDSAFEKLFRYRCEPFVFLANTILNDIISLSSERDISHLEASTLVHVQPWQSQKLRWFANTIEKLINQHNMGYSLLQIMNNIISTLDMENYIRTNYPNEEDQTERLESLENLKKFIRNNTLDTFLKFVYEKNTSSESKNSENKVQMMTIHKSKGLEFKAVFVVGIATGKFPSEKSDIQEEANVFYVAVTRAIERMYLSQIGTYNQFLEQYYGEEHYPMVVQDVMF
;
A
#
# COMPACT_ATOMS: atom_id res chain seq x y z
N MET A 1 31.03 -7.83 -19.14
CA MET A 1 31.09 -6.42 -19.59
C MET A 1 30.38 -6.20 -20.93
N SER A 2 30.46 -7.10 -21.90
CA SER A 2 29.81 -6.94 -23.24
C SER A 2 28.28 -6.75 -23.21
N ARG A 3 27.60 -7.21 -22.15
CA ARG A 3 26.14 -7.10 -21.99
C ARG A 3 25.64 -5.77 -21.41
N PHE A 4 26.52 -4.87 -21.00
CA PHE A 4 26.16 -3.58 -20.42
C PHE A 4 26.39 -2.47 -21.45
N ASN A 5 25.47 -1.47 -21.47
CA ASN A 5 25.65 -0.26 -22.26
C ASN A 5 26.74 0.66 -21.65
N GLU A 6 27.08 1.75 -22.34
CA GLU A 6 28.17 2.64 -21.90
C GLU A 6 27.84 3.32 -20.55
N GLN A 7 26.61 3.77 -20.34
CA GLN A 7 26.18 4.39 -19.08
C GLN A 7 26.28 3.40 -17.92
N GLN A 8 25.80 2.17 -18.10
CA GLN A 8 25.92 1.11 -17.11
C GLN A 8 27.39 0.75 -16.84
N LYS A 9 28.24 0.73 -17.87
CA LYS A 9 29.69 0.51 -17.71
C LYS A 9 30.33 1.63 -16.91
N GLU A 10 29.96 2.88 -17.17
CA GLU A 10 30.44 4.03 -16.41
C GLU A 10 30.11 3.87 -14.92
N VAL A 11 28.87 3.55 -14.57
CA VAL A 11 28.47 3.25 -13.19
C VAL A 11 29.28 2.10 -12.61
N ILE A 12 29.41 0.97 -13.32
CA ILE A 12 30.12 -0.23 -12.82
C ILE A 12 31.60 0.04 -12.60
N LEU A 13 32.24 0.81 -13.47
CA LEU A 13 33.68 1.09 -13.47
C LEU A 13 34.07 2.27 -12.59
N HIS A 14 33.11 3.12 -12.17
CA HIS A 14 33.37 4.29 -11.37
C HIS A 14 34.24 3.98 -10.13
N GLY A 15 35.08 4.93 -9.77
CA GLY A 15 36.09 4.85 -8.69
C GLY A 15 35.50 4.79 -7.28
N GLU A 16 36.20 5.41 -6.33
CA GLU A 16 35.87 5.37 -4.89
C GLU A 16 35.13 6.61 -4.38
N THR A 17 34.90 7.63 -5.23
CA THR A 17 34.13 8.82 -4.85
C THR A 17 32.64 8.52 -4.79
N PRO A 18 31.84 9.34 -4.09
CA PRO A 18 30.39 9.18 -4.08
C PRO A 18 29.83 9.19 -5.51
N LEU A 19 28.81 8.38 -5.73
CA LEU A 19 28.19 8.21 -7.04
C LEU A 19 26.67 8.35 -6.91
N MET A 20 26.11 9.27 -7.68
CA MET A 20 24.67 9.43 -7.84
C MET A 20 24.27 8.92 -9.23
N VAL A 21 23.35 7.97 -9.27
CA VAL A 21 22.86 7.38 -10.52
C VAL A 21 21.39 7.75 -10.69
N VAL A 22 21.12 8.66 -11.61
CA VAL A 22 19.77 9.02 -12.04
C VAL A 22 19.34 8.02 -13.11
N SER A 23 18.38 7.17 -12.82
CA SER A 23 18.00 6.10 -13.73
C SER A 23 16.53 6.21 -14.11
N SER A 24 16.23 6.19 -15.39
CA SER A 24 14.85 6.11 -15.87
C SER A 24 14.17 4.78 -15.47
N ALA A 25 12.83 4.76 -15.53
CA ALA A 25 12.06 3.52 -15.46
C ALA A 25 12.62 2.51 -16.47
N GLY A 26 12.74 1.22 -16.07
CA GLY A 26 13.28 0.20 -16.96
C GLY A 26 14.77 0.32 -17.30
N GLY A 27 15.54 1.22 -16.65
CA GLY A 27 16.96 1.48 -16.94
C GLY A 27 17.95 0.41 -16.45
N GLY A 28 17.48 -0.67 -15.81
CA GLY A 28 18.32 -1.77 -15.34
C GLY A 28 19.08 -1.48 -14.04
N LYS A 29 18.53 -0.60 -13.16
CA LYS A 29 19.09 -0.20 -11.85
C LYS A 29 19.66 -1.37 -11.06
N SER A 30 18.83 -2.33 -10.69
CA SER A 30 19.22 -3.47 -9.84
C SER A 30 20.33 -4.33 -10.47
N THR A 31 20.30 -4.51 -11.78
CA THR A 31 21.35 -5.28 -12.50
C THR A 31 22.69 -4.55 -12.45
N THR A 32 22.67 -3.24 -12.57
CA THR A 32 23.87 -2.39 -12.53
C THR A 32 24.45 -2.31 -11.11
N ILE A 33 23.59 -2.16 -10.08
CA ILE A 33 24.00 -2.22 -8.66
C ILE A 33 24.70 -3.53 -8.37
N VAL A 34 24.11 -4.67 -8.74
CA VAL A 34 24.70 -6.00 -8.52
C VAL A 34 26.04 -6.12 -9.22
N ALA A 35 26.15 -5.70 -10.48
CA ALA A 35 27.40 -5.77 -11.23
C ALA A 35 28.51 -4.90 -10.61
N ARG A 36 28.18 -3.67 -10.16
CA ARG A 36 29.11 -2.79 -9.47
C ARG A 36 29.56 -3.38 -8.13
N ALA A 37 28.63 -3.87 -7.29
CA ALA A 37 28.97 -4.49 -6.01
C ALA A 37 29.87 -5.73 -6.20
N VAL A 38 29.55 -6.61 -7.17
CA VAL A 38 30.40 -7.76 -7.52
C VAL A 38 31.80 -7.31 -7.93
N LYS A 39 31.92 -6.22 -8.69
CA LYS A 39 33.22 -5.66 -9.06
C LYS A 39 33.99 -5.19 -7.82
N LYS A 40 33.32 -4.49 -6.89
CA LYS A 40 33.95 -4.02 -5.64
C LYS A 40 34.43 -5.17 -4.75
N VAL A 41 33.68 -6.28 -4.68
CA VAL A 41 34.13 -7.51 -4.01
C VAL A 41 35.40 -8.05 -4.67
N LYS A 42 35.46 -8.10 -6.01
CA LYS A 42 36.66 -8.54 -6.76
C LYS A 42 37.84 -7.59 -6.57
N GLU A 43 37.62 -6.33 -6.28
CA GLU A 43 38.64 -5.32 -5.92
C GLU A 43 39.08 -5.42 -4.45
N GLY A 44 38.58 -6.41 -3.69
CA GLY A 44 39.00 -6.69 -2.32
C GLY A 44 38.14 -6.10 -1.22
N LYS A 45 37.01 -5.44 -1.55
CA LYS A 45 36.05 -4.96 -0.54
C LYS A 45 35.28 -6.16 0.01
N LYS A 46 35.24 -6.32 1.34
CA LYS A 46 34.69 -7.53 1.98
C LYS A 46 33.45 -7.28 2.83
N ASN A 47 33.08 -6.02 3.04
CA ASN A 47 31.94 -5.64 3.86
C ASN A 47 31.11 -4.60 3.11
N ILE A 48 30.19 -5.05 2.28
CA ILE A 48 29.34 -4.21 1.42
C ILE A 48 27.91 -4.24 1.94
N CYS A 49 27.26 -3.08 2.04
CA CYS A 49 25.84 -2.96 2.34
C CYS A 49 25.05 -2.55 1.10
N VAL A 50 23.91 -3.19 0.87
CA VAL A 50 22.95 -2.80 -0.15
C VAL A 50 21.59 -2.60 0.52
N ILE A 51 21.13 -1.37 0.51
CA ILE A 51 19.88 -0.95 1.16
C ILE A 51 18.85 -0.71 0.07
N THR A 52 17.64 -1.22 0.28
CA THR A 52 16.50 -1.01 -0.62
C THR A 52 15.23 -0.72 0.18
N PHE A 53 14.20 -0.20 -0.48
CA PHE A 53 12.98 0.24 0.20
C PHE A 53 12.09 -0.93 0.65
N THR A 54 11.96 -2.00 -0.16
CA THR A 54 11.03 -3.11 0.12
C THR A 54 11.74 -4.43 0.41
N ARG A 55 11.09 -5.31 1.19
CA ARG A 55 11.60 -6.67 1.44
C ARG A 55 11.70 -7.50 0.18
N ASN A 56 10.70 -7.42 -0.70
CA ASN A 56 10.68 -8.17 -1.96
C ASN A 56 11.89 -7.82 -2.84
N THR A 57 12.23 -6.54 -2.96
CA THR A 57 13.43 -6.10 -3.68
C THR A 57 14.70 -6.59 -3.00
N ALA A 58 14.76 -6.58 -1.66
CA ALA A 58 15.90 -7.11 -0.91
C ALA A 58 16.10 -8.61 -1.16
N ASP A 59 15.02 -9.38 -1.16
CA ASP A 59 15.05 -10.83 -1.43
C ASP A 59 15.53 -11.11 -2.87
N ASP A 60 15.07 -10.34 -3.85
CA ASP A 60 15.51 -10.49 -5.25
C ASP A 60 16.98 -10.12 -5.45
N LEU A 61 17.45 -9.05 -4.82
CA LEU A 61 18.86 -8.68 -4.82
C LEU A 61 19.70 -9.78 -4.15
N THR A 62 19.23 -10.33 -3.02
CA THR A 62 19.89 -11.44 -2.32
C THR A 62 20.04 -12.66 -3.24
N LYS A 63 18.99 -13.05 -3.97
CA LYS A 63 19.05 -14.13 -4.97
C LYS A 63 20.10 -13.86 -6.06
N LYS A 64 20.16 -12.61 -6.55
CA LYS A 64 21.14 -12.18 -7.57
C LYS A 64 22.57 -12.25 -7.03
N PHE A 65 22.84 -11.83 -5.80
CA PHE A 65 24.15 -11.93 -5.16
C PHE A 65 24.56 -13.37 -4.86
N ASN A 66 23.61 -14.23 -4.43
CA ASN A 66 23.84 -15.67 -4.29
C ASN A 66 24.27 -16.29 -5.62
N LYS A 67 23.55 -15.99 -6.72
CA LYS A 67 23.90 -16.46 -8.07
C LYS A 67 25.26 -15.96 -8.54
N ALA A 68 25.68 -14.78 -8.09
CA ALA A 68 27.00 -14.21 -8.41
C ALA A 68 28.12 -14.76 -7.51
N GLY A 69 27.82 -15.55 -6.47
CA GLY A 69 28.79 -16.17 -5.56
C GLY A 69 29.49 -15.18 -4.61
N VAL A 70 28.87 -14.05 -4.30
CA VAL A 70 29.44 -12.98 -3.45
C VAL A 70 28.61 -12.66 -2.21
N SER A 71 27.57 -13.41 -1.94
CA SER A 71 26.62 -13.13 -0.84
C SER A 71 27.27 -13.07 0.55
N SER A 72 28.38 -13.77 0.77
CA SER A 72 29.14 -13.72 2.04
C SER A 72 29.81 -12.37 2.30
N TYR A 73 29.93 -11.52 1.28
CA TYR A 73 30.56 -10.19 1.36
C TYR A 73 29.55 -9.06 1.28
N VAL A 74 28.26 -9.36 1.05
CA VAL A 74 27.24 -8.36 0.77
C VAL A 74 26.05 -8.56 1.72
N SER A 75 25.81 -7.59 2.57
CA SER A 75 24.61 -7.50 3.42
C SER A 75 23.50 -6.77 2.65
N VAL A 76 22.39 -7.44 2.39
CA VAL A 76 21.23 -6.84 1.71
C VAL A 76 20.07 -6.70 2.67
N GLY A 77 19.39 -5.56 2.66
CA GLY A 77 18.21 -5.37 3.50
C GLY A 77 17.51 -4.03 3.29
N THR A 78 16.43 -3.83 4.03
CA THR A 78 15.80 -2.51 4.17
C THR A 78 16.47 -1.73 5.31
N PHE A 79 16.28 -0.41 5.38
CA PHE A 79 16.76 0.40 6.51
C PHE A 79 16.38 -0.20 7.87
N HIS A 80 15.10 -0.59 8.03
CA HIS A 80 14.63 -1.22 9.27
C HIS A 80 15.31 -2.55 9.58
N SER A 81 15.63 -3.36 8.56
CA SER A 81 16.31 -4.63 8.78
C SER A 81 17.78 -4.45 9.17
N ILE A 82 18.46 -3.47 8.58
CA ILE A 82 19.84 -3.12 8.92
C ILE A 82 19.91 -2.57 10.36
N CYS A 83 19.09 -1.57 10.68
CA CYS A 83 19.00 -1.04 12.05
C CYS A 83 18.56 -2.11 13.07
N GLY A 84 17.57 -2.94 12.73
CA GLY A 84 17.15 -4.05 13.58
C GLY A 84 18.24 -5.08 13.84
N ASN A 85 19.16 -5.30 12.90
CA ASN A 85 20.34 -6.15 13.10
C ASN A 85 21.34 -5.49 14.07
N ILE A 86 21.54 -4.17 13.97
CA ILE A 86 22.38 -3.41 14.89
C ILE A 86 21.80 -3.51 16.31
N LEU A 87 20.51 -3.23 16.49
CA LEU A 87 19.82 -3.29 17.78
C LEU A 87 19.93 -4.67 18.44
N ARG A 88 19.75 -5.75 17.66
CA ARG A 88 19.91 -7.13 18.16
C ARG A 88 21.33 -7.42 18.61
N LYS A 89 22.34 -6.93 17.90
CA LYS A 89 23.76 -7.08 18.29
C LYS A 89 24.08 -6.33 19.57
N GLU A 90 23.40 -5.23 19.86
CA GLU A 90 23.50 -4.49 21.12
C GLU A 90 22.58 -5.06 22.23
N GLY A 91 21.89 -6.17 21.99
CA GLY A 91 21.02 -6.80 22.99
C GLY A 91 19.71 -6.08 23.26
N ILE A 92 19.32 -5.13 22.40
CA ILE A 92 18.09 -4.34 22.56
C ILE A 92 16.90 -5.13 21.99
N ASN A 93 15.95 -5.45 22.87
CA ASN A 93 14.73 -6.15 22.49
C ASN A 93 13.61 -5.15 22.16
N ILE A 94 13.25 -5.08 20.89
CA ILE A 94 12.26 -4.15 20.34
C ILE A 94 10.94 -4.84 19.94
N SER A 95 10.65 -6.00 20.53
CA SER A 95 9.47 -6.80 20.15
C SER A 95 8.14 -6.23 20.67
N LYS A 96 8.17 -5.46 21.77
CA LYS A 96 6.97 -4.93 22.40
C LYS A 96 6.44 -3.70 21.65
N ARG A 97 5.14 -3.70 21.37
CA ARG A 97 4.42 -2.62 20.68
C ARG A 97 3.32 -2.04 21.58
N VAL A 98 3.01 -0.75 21.39
CA VAL A 98 1.80 -0.16 21.95
C VAL A 98 0.61 -0.65 21.14
N LYS A 99 -0.49 -0.98 21.79
CA LYS A 99 -1.71 -1.43 21.11
C LYS A 99 -2.56 -0.21 20.72
N ASP A 100 -3.25 -0.31 19.60
CA ASP A 100 -4.05 0.80 19.04
C ASP A 100 -5.03 1.39 20.05
N TYR A 101 -5.72 0.55 20.84
CA TYR A 101 -6.65 1.02 21.86
C TYR A 101 -5.96 1.78 23.02
N GLU A 102 -4.69 1.47 23.31
CA GLU A 102 -3.91 2.19 24.32
C GLU A 102 -3.57 3.59 23.80
N ILE A 103 -3.15 3.69 22.53
CA ILE A 103 -2.87 4.97 21.85
C ILE A 103 -4.14 5.83 21.82
N GLU A 104 -5.26 5.24 21.40
CA GLU A 104 -6.56 5.95 21.36
C GLU A 104 -6.95 6.51 22.74
N ASN A 105 -6.79 5.71 23.79
CA ASN A 105 -7.08 6.16 25.16
C ASN A 105 -6.14 7.26 25.66
N LEU A 106 -4.88 7.29 25.20
CA LEU A 106 -3.97 8.39 25.51
C LEU A 106 -4.42 9.68 24.86
N PHE A 107 -4.77 9.64 23.56
CA PHE A 107 -5.14 10.82 22.80
C PHE A 107 -6.50 11.39 23.21
N LYS A 108 -7.48 10.55 23.59
CA LYS A 108 -8.78 10.98 24.15
C LYS A 108 -8.67 11.87 25.38
N LYS A 109 -7.60 11.75 26.15
CA LYS A 109 -7.37 12.60 27.33
C LYS A 109 -6.89 14.01 26.97
N ILE A 110 -6.36 14.20 25.77
CA ILE A 110 -5.80 15.47 25.29
C ILE A 110 -6.83 16.18 24.40
N ILE A 111 -7.41 15.43 23.48
CA ILE A 111 -8.40 15.93 22.53
C ILE A 111 -9.77 15.81 23.19
N GLN A 112 -10.18 16.88 23.85
CA GLN A 112 -11.48 16.99 24.57
C GLN A 112 -12.62 17.32 23.61
N ASP A 113 -12.68 16.67 22.44
CA ASP A 113 -13.75 16.87 21.49
C ASP A 113 -14.67 15.63 21.50
N ASP A 114 -16.00 15.84 21.44
CA ASP A 114 -17.00 14.77 21.30
C ASP A 114 -16.89 14.05 19.94
N LYS A 115 -16.09 14.57 19.01
CA LYS A 115 -15.77 13.94 17.73
C LYS A 115 -14.76 12.82 17.91
N LYS A 116 -14.88 11.82 17.07
CA LYS A 116 -13.93 10.71 17.02
C LYS A 116 -12.54 11.20 16.61
N ILE A 117 -11.53 10.77 17.36
CA ILE A 117 -10.12 11.09 17.10
C ILE A 117 -9.65 10.35 15.85
N ASP A 118 -9.09 11.08 14.89
CA ASP A 118 -8.35 10.48 13.78
C ASP A 118 -6.95 10.06 14.23
N MET A 119 -6.87 8.84 14.78
CA MET A 119 -5.59 8.24 15.17
C MET A 119 -4.59 8.15 14.03
N LYS A 120 -5.06 7.93 12.78
CA LYS A 120 -4.17 7.81 11.62
C LYS A 120 -3.50 9.13 11.32
N ASP A 121 -4.25 10.25 11.38
CA ASP A 121 -3.71 11.58 11.16
C ASP A 121 -2.65 11.92 12.21
N ILE A 122 -2.96 11.77 13.51
CA ILE A 122 -2.03 12.06 14.61
C ILE A 122 -0.78 11.18 14.51
N MET A 123 -0.93 9.86 14.33
CA MET A 123 0.20 8.94 14.22
C MET A 123 1.04 9.19 12.96
N SER A 124 0.39 9.56 11.85
CA SER A 124 1.09 9.98 10.62
C SER A 124 1.89 11.26 10.84
N PHE A 125 1.35 12.22 11.60
CA PHE A 125 2.06 13.43 11.99
C PHE A 125 3.28 13.10 12.87
N ILE A 126 3.10 12.29 13.91
CA ILE A 126 4.20 11.87 14.81
C ILE A 126 5.32 11.17 14.03
N SER A 127 4.95 10.20 13.18
CA SER A 127 5.90 9.48 12.33
C SER A 127 6.65 10.44 11.40
N TYR A 128 5.95 11.39 10.78
CA TYR A 128 6.58 12.40 9.91
C TYR A 128 7.60 13.24 10.66
N GLN A 129 7.28 13.72 11.88
CA GLN A 129 8.22 14.47 12.69
C GLN A 129 9.44 13.63 13.07
N LYS A 130 9.25 12.39 13.51
CA LYS A 130 10.34 11.45 13.86
C LYS A 130 11.25 11.20 12.66
N ASN A 131 10.71 10.99 11.48
CA ASN A 131 11.49 10.78 10.25
C ASN A 131 12.22 12.05 9.76
N ASN A 132 11.78 13.25 10.20
CA ASN A 132 12.52 14.50 10.06
C ASN A 132 13.45 14.81 11.25
N MET A 133 13.71 13.82 12.11
CA MET A 133 14.57 13.95 13.30
C MET A 133 14.07 15.00 14.29
N ARG A 134 12.75 15.13 14.44
CA ARG A 134 12.11 16.03 15.41
C ARG A 134 11.43 15.23 16.51
N SER A 135 11.60 15.70 17.74
CA SER A 135 10.87 15.25 18.91
C SER A 135 9.74 16.23 19.25
N TYR A 136 8.91 15.90 20.21
CA TYR A 136 7.87 16.81 20.72
C TYR A 136 8.44 18.09 21.39
N LYS A 137 9.75 18.17 21.61
CA LYS A 137 10.44 19.33 22.19
C LYS A 137 10.95 20.31 21.13
N ASP A 138 11.00 19.89 19.88
CA ASP A 138 11.54 20.67 18.78
C ASP A 138 10.45 21.45 18.06
N ASP A 139 10.84 22.43 17.24
CA ASP A 139 9.95 23.04 16.27
C ASP A 139 9.60 22.01 15.21
N PHE A 140 8.31 21.89 14.91
CA PHE A 140 7.84 20.90 13.95
C PHE A 140 8.12 21.32 12.51
N VAL A 141 8.37 20.33 11.67
CA VAL A 141 8.33 20.50 10.22
C VAL A 141 6.86 20.57 9.80
N GLU A 142 6.54 21.54 8.94
CA GLU A 142 5.18 21.74 8.46
C GLU A 142 4.60 20.46 7.86
N LYS A 143 3.42 20.12 8.31
CA LYS A 143 2.61 19.03 7.82
C LYS A 143 1.14 19.31 8.15
N GLU A 144 0.30 19.26 7.14
CA GLU A 144 -1.15 19.38 7.33
C GLU A 144 -1.70 18.30 8.25
N SER A 145 -2.59 18.69 9.15
CA SER A 145 -3.33 17.84 10.07
C SER A 145 -4.65 18.50 10.45
N GLY A 146 -5.64 17.69 10.78
CA GLY A 146 -6.91 18.15 11.31
C GLY A 146 -6.85 18.72 12.75
N TYR A 147 -5.66 18.72 13.38
CA TYR A 147 -5.46 19.12 14.77
C TYR A 147 -4.48 20.29 14.89
N GLY A 148 -4.67 21.13 15.93
CA GLY A 148 -3.75 22.21 16.24
C GLY A 148 -2.40 21.71 16.73
N GLU A 149 -1.33 22.52 16.50
CA GLU A 149 0.04 22.14 16.84
C GLU A 149 0.22 21.77 18.32
N ASP A 150 -0.39 22.51 19.25
CA ASP A 150 -0.33 22.22 20.68
C ASP A 150 -0.93 20.85 21.03
N GLN A 151 -2.07 20.50 20.41
CA GLN A 151 -2.71 19.20 20.60
C GLN A 151 -1.82 18.07 20.05
N LEU A 152 -1.23 18.27 18.87
CA LEU A 152 -0.32 17.31 18.25
C LEU A 152 0.95 17.13 19.09
N ARG A 153 1.50 18.21 19.64
CA ARG A 153 2.66 18.20 20.52
C ARG A 153 2.38 17.43 21.81
N ASP A 154 1.24 17.65 22.43
CA ASP A 154 0.83 16.92 23.62
C ASP A 154 0.56 15.44 23.33
N CYS A 155 -0.11 15.11 22.21
CA CYS A 155 -0.30 13.73 21.77
C CYS A 155 1.06 13.04 21.56
N PHE A 156 1.99 13.69 20.86
CA PHE A 156 3.33 13.15 20.64
C PHE A 156 4.06 12.91 21.97
N ARG A 157 4.05 13.89 22.89
CA ARG A 157 4.68 13.78 24.20
C ARG A 157 4.14 12.60 24.99
N VAL A 158 2.82 12.49 25.17
CA VAL A 158 2.25 11.39 25.98
C VAL A 158 2.44 10.03 25.34
N TYR A 159 2.49 9.95 24.01
CA TYR A 159 2.79 8.72 23.28
C TYR A 159 4.22 8.24 23.56
N GLU A 160 5.23 9.13 23.46
CA GLU A 160 6.61 8.79 23.75
C GLU A 160 6.81 8.43 25.23
N GLU A 161 6.28 9.24 26.16
CA GLU A 161 6.34 8.96 27.60
C GLU A 161 5.70 7.61 27.96
N TYR A 162 4.61 7.25 27.29
CA TYR A 162 3.95 5.96 27.52
C TYR A 162 4.79 4.79 26.97
N LYS A 163 5.36 4.92 25.77
CA LYS A 163 6.28 3.93 25.22
C LYS A 163 7.47 3.69 26.16
N ASP A 164 8.10 4.76 26.63
CA ASP A 164 9.23 4.67 27.57
C ASP A 164 8.81 3.95 28.85
N LYS A 165 7.66 4.31 29.43
CA LYS A 165 7.13 3.70 30.65
C LYS A 165 6.92 2.21 30.54
N ILE A 166 6.43 1.73 29.43
CA ILE A 166 6.12 0.30 29.23
C ILE A 166 7.23 -0.48 28.52
N GLY A 167 8.30 0.20 28.09
CA GLY A 167 9.40 -0.40 27.29
C GLY A 167 8.91 -0.88 25.92
N ALA A 168 8.06 -0.10 25.24
CA ALA A 168 7.55 -0.41 23.91
C ALA A 168 8.21 0.47 22.84
N TYR A 169 8.21 -0.01 21.61
CA TYR A 169 8.84 0.64 20.47
C TYR A 169 7.90 0.63 19.27
N ASP A 170 7.95 1.66 18.42
CA ASP A 170 7.29 1.68 17.11
C ASP A 170 8.30 1.42 15.97
N PHE A 171 7.84 1.50 14.74
CA PHE A 171 8.71 1.27 13.59
C PHE A 171 9.77 2.36 13.42
N ASP A 172 9.43 3.61 13.74
CA ASP A 172 10.37 4.73 13.62
C ASP A 172 11.50 4.63 14.65
N ASP A 173 11.22 4.04 15.83
CA ASP A 173 12.23 3.83 16.86
C ASP A 173 13.38 2.90 16.41
N TYR A 174 13.13 1.97 15.48
CA TYR A 174 14.23 1.16 14.91
C TYR A 174 15.29 2.02 14.24
N LEU A 175 14.85 3.02 13.48
CA LEU A 175 15.76 3.93 12.79
C LEU A 175 16.42 4.90 13.76
N ILE A 176 15.65 5.49 14.69
CA ILE A 176 16.15 6.46 15.67
C ILE A 176 17.18 5.82 16.62
N LEU A 177 16.88 4.64 17.13
CA LEU A 177 17.82 3.92 18.01
C LEU A 177 19.04 3.43 17.25
N GLY A 178 18.85 2.92 16.03
CA GLY A 178 19.94 2.55 15.13
C GLY A 178 20.88 3.75 14.87
N TYR A 179 20.32 4.91 14.56
CA TYR A 179 21.07 6.16 14.37
C TYR A 179 21.84 6.56 15.62
N LYS A 180 21.22 6.53 16.80
CA LYS A 180 21.90 6.86 18.08
C LYS A 180 23.07 5.92 18.35
N ILE A 181 22.88 4.61 18.15
CA ILE A 181 23.96 3.62 18.34
C ILE A 181 25.13 3.87 17.40
N LEU A 182 24.84 4.21 16.14
CA LEU A 182 25.87 4.52 15.15
C LEU A 182 26.67 5.77 15.53
N LEU A 183 26.01 6.81 16.06
CA LEU A 183 26.67 8.01 16.56
C LEU A 183 27.57 7.73 17.76
N GLU A 184 27.09 6.90 18.71
CA GLU A 184 27.83 6.56 19.93
C GLU A 184 28.98 5.59 19.67
N ASN A 185 28.89 4.81 18.58
CA ASN A 185 29.88 3.78 18.26
C ASN A 185 30.39 3.95 16.81
N PRO A 186 31.04 5.06 16.48
CA PRO A 186 31.59 5.27 15.15
C PRO A 186 32.57 4.12 14.81
N HIS A 187 32.54 3.67 13.58
CA HIS A 187 33.35 2.56 13.05
C HIS A 187 32.97 1.13 13.48
N LYS A 188 32.13 0.91 14.49
CA LYS A 188 31.74 -0.45 14.92
C LYS A 188 30.91 -1.19 13.87
N TYR A 189 30.10 -0.46 13.10
CA TYR A 189 29.16 -0.97 12.10
C TYR A 189 29.46 -0.45 10.69
N GLU A 190 30.68 0.04 10.45
CA GLU A 190 31.11 0.61 9.20
C GLU A 190 31.16 -0.45 8.08
N PHE A 191 30.73 -0.04 6.90
CA PHE A 191 30.86 -0.82 5.65
C PHE A 191 31.95 -0.25 4.74
N ASP A 192 32.60 -1.12 4.00
CA ASP A 192 33.56 -0.73 2.95
C ASP A 192 32.88 0.07 1.84
N TRP A 193 31.60 -0.22 1.59
CA TRP A 193 30.77 0.41 0.57
C TRP A 193 29.29 0.31 0.89
N VAL A 194 28.53 1.39 0.66
CA VAL A 194 27.07 1.39 0.80
C VAL A 194 26.42 1.72 -0.54
N PHE A 195 25.45 0.91 -0.93
CA PHE A 195 24.55 1.13 -2.05
C PHE A 195 23.15 1.40 -1.50
N VAL A 196 22.48 2.42 -2.03
CA VAL A 196 21.08 2.71 -1.71
C VAL A 196 20.28 2.68 -3.00
N ASP A 197 19.39 1.70 -3.13
CA ASP A 197 18.44 1.59 -4.24
C ASP A 197 17.14 2.31 -3.90
N GLU A 198 16.46 2.85 -4.89
CA GLU A 198 15.23 3.66 -4.75
C GLU A 198 15.41 4.83 -3.77
N THR A 199 16.55 5.52 -3.85
CA THR A 199 16.96 6.58 -2.91
C THR A 199 15.95 7.75 -2.87
N GLN A 200 15.18 8.00 -3.93
CA GLN A 200 14.15 9.04 -3.97
C GLN A 200 13.02 8.82 -2.94
N ASP A 201 12.88 7.61 -2.41
CA ASP A 201 11.90 7.30 -1.37
C ASP A 201 12.48 7.43 0.06
N SER A 202 13.74 7.83 0.17
CA SER A 202 14.41 7.97 1.48
C SER A 202 14.01 9.27 2.17
N ASN A 203 14.04 9.24 3.51
CA ASN A 203 13.87 10.41 4.35
C ASN A 203 15.20 10.88 4.96
N LYS A 204 15.17 12.02 5.65
CA LYS A 204 16.38 12.62 6.23
C LYS A 204 17.11 11.68 7.19
N LEU A 205 16.40 11.05 8.14
CA LEU A 205 16.99 10.12 9.10
C LEU A 205 17.69 8.94 8.41
N GLN A 206 17.11 8.43 7.34
CA GLN A 206 17.68 7.32 6.57
C GLN A 206 18.98 7.71 5.87
N MET A 207 19.06 8.92 5.30
CA MET A 207 20.29 9.40 4.67
C MET A 207 21.40 9.66 5.70
N GLU A 208 21.09 10.22 6.86
CA GLU A 208 22.04 10.35 7.97
C GLU A 208 22.58 8.97 8.44
N ILE A 209 21.74 7.93 8.47
CA ILE A 209 22.16 6.56 8.76
C ILE A 209 23.14 6.05 7.69
N VAL A 210 22.90 6.33 6.40
CA VAL A 210 23.81 5.95 5.31
C VAL A 210 25.19 6.54 5.52
N ASP A 211 25.27 7.81 5.88
CA ASP A 211 26.54 8.51 6.11
C ASP A 211 27.32 7.90 7.28
N LEU A 212 26.62 7.56 8.37
CA LEU A 212 27.22 6.89 9.52
C LEU A 212 27.68 5.46 9.23
N LEU A 213 26.98 4.74 8.34
CA LEU A 213 27.37 3.40 7.90
C LEU A 213 28.58 3.41 6.96
N CYS A 214 28.85 4.53 6.28
CA CYS A 214 29.99 4.65 5.36
C CYS A 214 30.71 6.01 5.48
N PRO A 215 31.37 6.28 6.61
CA PRO A 215 32.07 7.56 6.84
C PRO A 215 33.17 7.84 5.81
N SER A 216 33.63 6.81 5.10
CA SER A 216 34.59 6.94 4.00
C SER A 216 34.02 7.63 2.75
N GLY A 217 32.70 7.85 2.70
CA GLY A 217 32.00 8.44 1.55
C GLY A 217 31.91 7.53 0.31
N ARG A 218 32.25 6.24 0.42
CA ARG A 218 32.09 5.28 -0.68
C ARG A 218 30.63 4.84 -0.81
N ILE A 219 29.80 5.81 -1.15
CA ILE A 219 28.33 5.68 -1.24
C ILE A 219 27.93 5.68 -2.72
N THR A 220 27.03 4.81 -3.09
CA THR A 220 26.37 4.81 -4.39
C THR A 220 24.86 4.90 -4.17
N VAL A 221 24.26 6.01 -4.55
CA VAL A 221 22.81 6.21 -4.53
C VAL A 221 22.26 6.01 -5.93
N VAL A 222 21.15 5.28 -6.04
CA VAL A 222 20.48 5.00 -7.31
C VAL A 222 19.00 5.27 -7.15
N GLY A 223 18.42 6.01 -8.09
CA GLY A 223 17.02 6.36 -7.99
C GLY A 223 16.43 6.95 -9.26
N ASP A 224 15.12 7.16 -9.21
CA ASP A 224 14.36 7.92 -10.19
C ASP A 224 13.42 8.87 -9.44
N TYR A 225 13.78 10.15 -9.34
CA TYR A 225 12.99 11.16 -8.62
C TYR A 225 11.56 11.30 -9.16
N ARG A 226 11.33 10.96 -10.44
CA ARG A 226 10.01 10.94 -11.10
C ARG A 226 9.10 9.80 -10.58
N GLN A 227 9.64 8.86 -9.81
CA GLN A 227 8.92 7.75 -9.18
C GLN A 227 8.79 7.91 -7.66
N CYS A 228 9.04 9.09 -7.11
CA CYS A 228 8.81 9.39 -5.70
C CYS A 228 7.30 9.51 -5.44
N MET A 229 6.74 8.64 -4.60
CA MET A 229 5.32 8.62 -4.28
C MET A 229 5.02 8.20 -2.82
N TYR A 230 5.99 8.47 -1.92
CA TYR A 230 5.86 8.19 -0.49
C TYR A 230 6.14 9.44 0.36
N SER A 231 5.85 10.65 -0.17
CA SER A 231 6.03 11.91 0.56
C SER A 231 5.21 11.97 1.84
N PHE A 232 4.05 11.32 1.87
CA PHE A 232 3.23 11.15 3.08
C PHE A 232 3.95 10.38 4.20
N ARG A 233 5.04 9.66 3.91
CA ARG A 233 5.94 9.00 4.89
C ARG A 233 7.19 9.82 5.19
N GLY A 234 7.26 11.06 4.74
CA GLY A 234 8.42 11.93 4.93
C GLY A 234 9.54 11.73 3.90
N SER A 235 9.30 10.98 2.82
CA SER A 235 10.23 10.92 1.68
C SER A 235 10.32 12.30 1.03
N LYS A 236 11.53 12.69 0.66
CA LYS A 236 11.83 13.95 0.00
C LYS A 236 12.70 13.68 -1.23
N PRO A 237 12.16 13.79 -2.45
CA PRO A 237 12.93 13.57 -3.66
C PRO A 237 14.16 14.49 -3.74
N GLU A 238 14.10 15.67 -3.10
CA GLU A 238 15.22 16.63 -3.03
C GLU A 238 16.44 16.02 -2.33
N LEU A 239 16.28 15.11 -1.37
CA LEU A 239 17.40 14.43 -0.73
C LEU A 239 18.23 13.61 -1.72
N PHE A 240 17.56 13.01 -2.71
CA PHE A 240 18.22 12.34 -3.80
C PHE A 240 18.71 13.34 -4.85
N MET A 241 17.85 14.27 -5.27
CA MET A 241 18.17 15.26 -6.32
C MET A 241 19.36 16.15 -5.92
N ASP A 242 19.49 16.47 -4.63
CA ASP A 242 20.54 17.33 -4.07
C ASP A 242 21.69 16.55 -3.42
N PHE A 243 21.75 15.23 -3.57
CA PHE A 243 22.79 14.39 -2.96
C PHE A 243 24.20 14.88 -3.31
N TYR A 244 24.44 15.32 -4.54
CA TYR A 244 25.71 15.84 -4.99
C TYR A 244 26.11 17.17 -4.30
N LYS A 245 25.14 17.93 -3.77
CA LYS A 245 25.39 19.16 -3.00
C LYS A 245 25.89 18.85 -1.59
N SER A 246 25.35 17.82 -0.97
CA SER A 246 25.73 17.38 0.39
C SER A 246 26.99 16.50 0.41
N HIS A 247 27.34 15.86 -0.71
CA HIS A 247 28.51 14.98 -0.83
C HIS A 247 29.48 15.52 -1.90
N PRO A 248 30.49 16.31 -1.50
CA PRO A 248 31.49 16.86 -2.42
C PRO A 248 32.18 15.78 -3.25
N ASN A 249 32.54 16.09 -4.47
CA ASN A 249 33.15 15.19 -5.45
C ASN A 249 32.23 14.03 -5.91
N THR A 250 30.92 14.13 -5.71
CA THR A 250 29.95 13.20 -6.29
C THR A 250 30.00 13.27 -7.81
N THR A 251 30.14 12.11 -8.44
CA THR A 251 29.89 11.97 -9.88
C THR A 251 28.40 11.67 -10.09
N VAL A 252 27.78 12.35 -11.05
CA VAL A 252 26.39 12.10 -11.43
C VAL A 252 26.38 11.38 -12.78
N VAL A 253 25.70 10.24 -12.86
CA VAL A 253 25.57 9.45 -14.10
C VAL A 253 24.09 9.26 -14.41
N ASN A 254 23.68 9.63 -15.62
CA ASN A 254 22.34 9.38 -16.13
C ASN A 254 22.27 8.03 -16.85
N MET A 255 21.43 7.12 -16.34
CA MET A 255 21.09 5.85 -17.01
C MET A 255 19.69 5.97 -17.62
N ASN A 256 19.61 6.55 -18.81
CA ASN A 256 18.34 6.90 -19.44
C ASN A 256 17.84 5.90 -20.51
N ILE A 257 18.57 4.80 -20.78
CA ILE A 257 18.10 3.79 -21.74
C ILE A 257 17.06 2.90 -21.05
N ASN A 258 15.83 2.91 -21.58
CA ASN A 258 14.74 2.06 -21.11
C ASN A 258 14.72 0.73 -21.86
N TYR A 259 14.89 -0.38 -21.13
CA TYR A 259 14.86 -1.75 -21.66
C TYR A 259 13.52 -2.46 -21.48
N ARG A 260 12.55 -1.78 -20.87
CA ARG A 260 11.25 -2.35 -20.54
C ARG A 260 10.23 -2.13 -21.64
N SER A 261 9.94 -0.87 -21.91
CA SER A 261 8.75 -0.46 -22.66
C SER A 261 9.08 -0.22 -24.14
N HIS A 262 8.08 -0.47 -24.97
CA HIS A 262 8.09 -0.08 -26.38
C HIS A 262 8.11 1.44 -26.52
N LYS A 263 8.50 1.89 -27.72
CA LYS A 263 8.93 3.26 -28.01
C LYS A 263 7.89 4.31 -27.62
N GLU A 264 6.65 4.15 -28.02
CA GLU A 264 5.58 5.15 -27.84
C GLU A 264 5.26 5.37 -26.35
N ILE A 265 5.28 4.30 -25.54
CA ILE A 265 5.07 4.42 -24.09
C ILE A 265 6.17 5.28 -23.46
N VAL A 266 7.43 5.08 -23.88
CA VAL A 266 8.57 5.85 -23.37
C VAL A 266 8.46 7.32 -23.79
N GLU A 267 8.16 7.58 -25.05
CA GLU A 267 8.05 8.96 -25.59
C GLU A 267 6.91 9.72 -24.91
N LYS A 268 5.71 9.13 -24.84
CA LYS A 268 4.56 9.76 -24.15
C LYS A 268 4.80 9.98 -22.67
N SER A 269 5.44 9.03 -22.00
CA SER A 269 5.83 9.19 -20.59
C SER A 269 6.84 10.34 -20.37
N ASN A 270 7.78 10.54 -21.32
CA ASN A 270 8.69 11.69 -21.30
C ASN A 270 7.93 13.01 -21.50
N ASP A 271 7.05 13.09 -22.50
CA ASP A 271 6.27 14.30 -22.80
C ASP A 271 5.45 14.74 -21.58
N PHE A 272 4.85 13.79 -20.89
CA PHE A 272 4.11 14.04 -19.65
C PHE A 272 5.01 14.53 -18.52
N ILE A 273 6.04 13.76 -18.14
CA ILE A 273 6.81 14.04 -16.92
C ILE A 273 7.77 15.22 -17.08
N ARG A 274 8.16 15.56 -18.31
CA ARG A 274 8.99 16.73 -18.60
C ARG A 274 8.34 18.04 -18.15
N GLN A 275 7.01 18.13 -18.14
CA GLN A 275 6.26 19.30 -17.68
C GLN A 275 6.50 19.60 -16.19
N TYR A 276 6.90 18.59 -15.41
CA TYR A 276 7.12 18.71 -13.96
C TYR A 276 8.60 18.79 -13.58
N TYR A 277 9.50 18.22 -14.38
CA TYR A 277 10.92 18.09 -14.03
C TYR A 277 11.88 18.57 -15.11
N GLY A 278 11.40 19.15 -16.22
CA GLY A 278 12.25 19.55 -17.35
C GLY A 278 13.35 20.54 -16.99
N ASP A 279 13.15 21.36 -15.97
CA ASP A 279 14.11 22.37 -15.50
C ASP A 279 15.18 21.81 -14.54
N TYR A 280 15.09 20.52 -14.15
CA TYR A 280 16.09 19.94 -13.27
C TYR A 280 17.42 19.74 -14.00
N GLU A 281 18.54 20.18 -13.41
CA GLU A 281 19.87 20.15 -14.01
C GLU A 281 20.29 18.78 -14.59
N TYR A 282 19.90 17.70 -13.94
CA TYR A 282 20.21 16.32 -14.37
C TYR A 282 19.02 15.62 -15.00
N TYR A 283 18.01 16.38 -15.45
CA TYR A 283 16.91 15.79 -16.21
C TYR A 283 17.41 15.24 -17.54
N SER A 284 16.95 14.07 -17.90
CA SER A 284 17.14 13.51 -19.23
C SER A 284 15.95 12.64 -19.60
N ASP A 285 15.52 12.75 -20.85
CA ASP A 285 14.48 11.88 -21.39
C ASP A 285 14.97 10.43 -21.40
N ALA A 286 14.04 9.50 -21.10
CA ALA A 286 14.29 8.10 -21.31
C ALA A 286 14.35 7.80 -22.82
N VAL A 287 15.25 6.92 -23.21
CA VAL A 287 15.42 6.48 -24.61
C VAL A 287 15.01 5.01 -24.71
N ALA A 288 14.01 4.71 -25.50
CA ALA A 288 13.58 3.33 -25.70
C ALA A 288 14.67 2.50 -26.39
N ASN A 289 15.03 1.36 -25.78
CA ASN A 289 15.90 0.38 -26.45
C ASN A 289 15.14 -0.42 -27.51
N SER A 290 13.84 -0.69 -27.27
CA SER A 290 12.97 -1.34 -28.26
C SER A 290 12.49 -0.34 -29.32
N GLN A 291 12.47 -0.80 -30.58
CA GLN A 291 11.85 -0.06 -31.69
C GLN A 291 10.45 -0.60 -32.04
N GLU A 292 9.97 -1.56 -31.25
CA GLU A 292 8.63 -2.11 -31.43
C GLU A 292 7.58 -1.08 -31.03
N HIS A 293 6.42 -1.14 -31.73
CA HIS A 293 5.31 -0.24 -31.48
C HIS A 293 4.50 -0.67 -30.26
N ALA A 294 4.07 0.30 -29.48
CA ALA A 294 3.12 0.10 -28.39
C ALA A 294 1.72 0.52 -28.80
N ASP A 295 0.73 -0.25 -28.40
CA ASP A 295 -0.67 0.16 -28.50
C ASP A 295 -1.04 0.98 -27.25
N ILE A 296 -1.37 2.26 -27.44
CA ILE A 296 -1.86 3.14 -26.38
C ILE A 296 -3.29 3.54 -26.71
N GLU A 297 -4.24 3.09 -25.90
CA GLU A 297 -5.67 3.33 -26.13
C GLU A 297 -6.27 4.15 -24.98
N LEU A 298 -7.04 5.20 -25.32
CA LEU A 298 -7.88 5.93 -24.39
C LEU A 298 -9.30 5.36 -24.44
N MET A 299 -9.80 4.92 -23.31
CA MET A 299 -11.17 4.49 -23.08
C MET A 299 -11.90 5.61 -22.35
N VAL A 300 -13.04 6.07 -22.86
CA VAL A 300 -13.84 7.15 -22.25
C VAL A 300 -15.19 6.60 -21.85
N ASN A 301 -15.52 6.72 -20.58
CA ASN A 301 -16.72 6.15 -19.99
C ASN A 301 -17.44 7.20 -19.12
N ASP A 302 -18.77 7.16 -19.07
CA ASP A 302 -19.55 8.08 -18.24
C ASP A 302 -19.67 7.58 -16.79
N LEU A 303 -19.63 6.27 -16.57
CA LEU A 303 -19.88 5.62 -15.28
C LEU A 303 -18.84 4.53 -14.99
N PRO A 304 -18.50 4.29 -13.70
CA PRO A 304 -17.60 3.22 -13.32
C PRO A 304 -18.05 1.81 -13.71
N GLU A 305 -19.36 1.58 -13.80
CA GLU A 305 -19.94 0.30 -14.24
C GLU A 305 -19.68 0.04 -15.73
N VAL A 306 -19.74 1.10 -16.56
CA VAL A 306 -19.45 1.01 -18.00
C VAL A 306 -17.96 0.80 -18.22
N GLU A 307 -17.12 1.55 -17.47
CA GLU A 307 -15.68 1.34 -17.45
C GLU A 307 -15.33 -0.13 -17.16
N ALA A 308 -15.97 -0.73 -16.15
CA ALA A 308 -15.72 -2.11 -15.77
C ALA A 308 -16.06 -3.10 -16.90
N GLN A 309 -17.15 -2.86 -17.64
CA GLN A 309 -17.54 -3.69 -18.79
C GLN A 309 -16.51 -3.59 -19.91
N ASP A 310 -16.09 -2.37 -20.26
CA ASP A 310 -15.11 -2.14 -21.33
C ASP A 310 -13.74 -2.74 -20.99
N VAL A 311 -13.28 -2.57 -19.74
CA VAL A 311 -12.05 -3.20 -19.25
C VAL A 311 -12.12 -4.71 -19.38
N CYS A 312 -13.26 -5.31 -19.00
CA CYS A 312 -13.44 -6.76 -19.09
C CYS A 312 -13.45 -7.25 -20.54
N ASP A 313 -14.09 -6.53 -21.47
CA ASP A 313 -14.10 -6.86 -22.90
C ASP A 313 -12.67 -6.86 -23.48
N LYS A 314 -11.88 -5.84 -23.13
CA LYS A 314 -10.47 -5.75 -23.53
C LYS A 314 -9.62 -6.87 -22.92
N VAL A 315 -9.80 -7.17 -21.63
CA VAL A 315 -9.09 -8.27 -20.95
C VAL A 315 -9.41 -9.61 -21.60
N GLN A 316 -10.70 -9.90 -21.89
CA GLN A 316 -11.08 -11.13 -22.60
C GLN A 316 -10.46 -11.20 -24.00
N THR A 317 -10.39 -10.07 -24.70
CA THR A 317 -9.72 -9.98 -26.01
C THR A 317 -8.24 -10.33 -25.87
N LEU A 318 -7.53 -9.75 -24.90
CA LEU A 318 -6.11 -10.06 -24.68
C LEU A 318 -5.89 -11.53 -24.33
N LEU A 319 -6.71 -12.10 -23.44
CA LEU A 319 -6.63 -13.53 -23.10
C LEU A 319 -6.86 -14.41 -24.35
N SER A 320 -7.80 -14.05 -25.22
CA SER A 320 -8.04 -14.75 -26.49
C SER A 320 -6.89 -14.65 -27.49
N LEU A 321 -6.11 -13.55 -27.43
CA LEU A 321 -4.89 -13.35 -28.21
C LEU A 321 -3.67 -14.08 -27.63
N GLY A 322 -3.83 -14.82 -26.51
CA GLY A 322 -2.80 -15.65 -25.91
C GLY A 322 -1.97 -14.96 -24.82
N TYR A 323 -2.35 -13.77 -24.36
CA TYR A 323 -1.77 -13.19 -23.16
C TYR A 323 -2.14 -14.06 -21.95
N LYS A 324 -1.20 -14.23 -21.02
CA LYS A 324 -1.49 -14.86 -19.74
C LYS A 324 -2.13 -13.83 -18.81
N GLY A 325 -2.93 -14.27 -17.85
CA GLY A 325 -3.46 -13.37 -16.82
C GLY A 325 -2.35 -12.58 -16.12
N SER A 326 -1.23 -13.23 -15.82
CA SER A 326 -0.06 -12.56 -15.21
C SER A 326 0.65 -11.51 -16.09
N ASP A 327 0.38 -11.50 -17.40
CA ASP A 327 0.89 -10.49 -18.32
C ASP A 327 0.05 -9.19 -18.29
N ILE A 328 -1.13 -9.22 -17.65
CA ILE A 328 -2.14 -8.15 -17.64
C ILE A 328 -2.27 -7.58 -16.22
N ALA A 329 -2.18 -6.26 -16.09
CA ALA A 329 -2.41 -5.56 -14.82
C ALA A 329 -3.51 -4.51 -14.93
N ILE A 330 -4.36 -4.46 -13.90
CA ILE A 330 -5.34 -3.39 -13.68
C ILE A 330 -4.83 -2.56 -12.51
N LEU A 331 -4.46 -1.33 -12.79
CA LEU A 331 -3.88 -0.39 -11.82
C LEU A 331 -4.90 0.70 -11.47
N PHE A 332 -5.09 0.94 -10.18
CA PHE A 332 -6.01 1.95 -9.67
C PHE A 332 -5.34 2.83 -8.61
N ARG A 333 -5.80 4.06 -8.46
CA ARG A 333 -5.27 5.02 -7.48
C ARG A 333 -5.60 4.59 -6.06
N ASN A 334 -6.81 4.10 -5.83
CA ASN A 334 -7.28 3.58 -4.54
C ASN A 334 -8.13 2.31 -4.72
N ASN A 335 -8.31 1.55 -3.61
CA ASN A 335 -8.96 0.24 -3.65
C ASN A 335 -10.46 0.28 -4.00
N VAL A 336 -11.12 1.43 -3.90
CA VAL A 336 -12.57 1.56 -4.25
C VAL A 336 -12.78 1.31 -5.73
N GLN A 337 -11.86 1.85 -6.54
CA GLN A 337 -11.96 1.78 -8.00
C GLN A 337 -11.91 0.34 -8.54
N SER A 338 -11.39 -0.63 -7.76
CA SER A 338 -11.37 -2.03 -8.18
C SER A 338 -12.75 -2.71 -8.12
N GLN A 339 -13.70 -2.19 -7.35
CA GLN A 339 -14.92 -2.93 -6.97
C GLN A 339 -15.81 -3.29 -8.16
N HIS A 340 -16.07 -2.34 -9.07
CA HIS A 340 -16.90 -2.59 -10.26
C HIS A 340 -16.22 -3.59 -11.19
N ILE A 341 -14.89 -3.50 -11.34
CA ILE A 341 -14.11 -4.42 -12.17
C ILE A 341 -14.08 -5.83 -11.56
N GLU A 342 -13.88 -5.93 -10.21
CA GLU A 342 -13.95 -7.21 -9.51
C GLU A 342 -15.32 -7.88 -9.69
N ASN A 343 -16.41 -7.10 -9.66
CA ASN A 343 -17.75 -7.59 -9.90
C ASN A 343 -17.89 -8.14 -11.31
N GLU A 344 -17.47 -7.38 -12.31
CA GLU A 344 -17.59 -7.77 -13.70
C GLU A 344 -16.70 -8.99 -14.03
N PHE A 345 -15.47 -9.08 -13.48
CA PHE A 345 -14.61 -10.25 -13.60
C PHE A 345 -15.25 -11.51 -13.05
N LYS A 346 -15.94 -11.41 -11.90
CA LYS A 346 -16.68 -12.57 -11.33
C LYS A 346 -17.86 -13.00 -12.19
N VAL A 347 -18.58 -12.03 -12.77
CA VAL A 347 -19.72 -12.31 -13.65
C VAL A 347 -19.28 -13.04 -14.92
N ARG A 348 -18.10 -12.68 -15.45
CA ARG A 348 -17.54 -13.23 -16.69
C ARG A 348 -16.57 -14.40 -16.46
N ASP A 349 -16.42 -14.85 -15.22
CA ASP A 349 -15.50 -15.94 -14.81
C ASP A 349 -14.05 -15.68 -15.25
N ILE A 350 -13.59 -14.42 -15.10
CA ILE A 350 -12.20 -14.04 -15.33
C ILE A 350 -11.43 -14.20 -14.01
N ASP A 351 -10.42 -15.04 -14.01
CA ASP A 351 -9.55 -15.24 -12.85
C ASP A 351 -8.65 -14.03 -12.63
N TYR A 352 -8.67 -13.50 -11.41
CA TYR A 352 -7.81 -12.37 -11.01
C TYR A 352 -7.16 -12.60 -9.65
N PHE A 353 -6.08 -11.89 -9.42
CA PHE A 353 -5.41 -11.76 -8.14
C PHE A 353 -5.37 -10.30 -7.75
N ILE A 354 -5.87 -9.96 -6.56
CA ILE A 354 -5.78 -8.62 -6.00
C ILE A 354 -4.83 -8.62 -4.82
N GLU A 355 -3.77 -7.84 -4.92
CA GLU A 355 -2.83 -7.63 -3.82
C GLU A 355 -3.39 -6.60 -2.83
N SER A 356 -4.50 -6.92 -2.20
CA SER A 356 -5.00 -6.17 -1.04
C SER A 356 -4.93 -7.06 0.21
N GLU A 357 -4.82 -6.46 1.37
CA GLU A 357 -4.99 -7.21 2.63
C GLU A 357 -6.40 -7.79 2.66
N GLY A 358 -6.56 -9.00 2.08
CA GLY A 358 -7.78 -9.80 2.10
C GLY A 358 -8.92 -9.28 1.25
N GLY A 359 -8.96 -9.40 -0.05
CA GLY A 359 -10.08 -9.21 -0.99
C GLY A 359 -11.36 -8.48 -0.51
N PHE A 360 -12.26 -8.18 -1.39
CA PHE A 360 -13.53 -7.49 -1.08
C PHE A 360 -14.28 -8.08 0.13
N PHE A 361 -14.35 -9.42 0.23
CA PHE A 361 -15.08 -10.10 1.32
C PHE A 361 -14.37 -10.09 2.67
N ASN A 362 -13.09 -9.70 2.72
CA ASN A 362 -12.33 -9.55 3.98
C ASN A 362 -12.28 -8.09 4.47
N ARG A 363 -12.91 -7.15 3.76
CA ARG A 363 -13.11 -5.80 4.27
C ARG A 363 -13.96 -5.87 5.53
N LYS A 364 -13.57 -5.12 6.55
CA LYS A 364 -14.18 -5.23 7.89
C LYS A 364 -15.70 -5.07 7.89
N GLU A 365 -16.21 -4.08 7.17
CA GLU A 365 -17.65 -3.82 7.03
C GLU A 365 -18.39 -4.97 6.30
N ILE A 366 -17.71 -5.60 5.36
CA ILE A 366 -18.23 -6.75 4.62
C ILE A 366 -18.14 -8.01 5.46
N ASP A 367 -17.00 -8.27 6.10
CA ASP A 367 -16.80 -9.46 6.94
C ASP A 367 -17.76 -9.49 8.16
N ILE A 368 -18.16 -8.32 8.69
CA ILE A 368 -19.23 -8.22 9.70
C ILE A 368 -20.54 -8.80 9.16
N VAL A 369 -20.98 -8.39 7.99
CA VAL A 369 -22.21 -8.90 7.36
C VAL A 369 -22.07 -10.37 7.03
N MET A 370 -20.91 -10.80 6.51
CA MET A 370 -20.62 -12.20 6.20
C MET A 370 -20.64 -13.09 7.45
N CYS A 371 -20.08 -12.64 8.57
CA CYS A 371 -20.14 -13.38 9.84
C CYS A 371 -21.58 -13.53 10.34
N MET A 372 -22.44 -12.51 10.18
CA MET A 372 -23.87 -12.64 10.49
C MET A 372 -24.55 -13.66 9.60
N LEU A 373 -24.28 -13.65 8.29
CA LEU A 373 -24.84 -14.64 7.36
C LEU A 373 -24.38 -16.06 7.69
N ARG A 374 -23.12 -16.26 8.10
CA ARG A 374 -22.59 -17.55 8.56
C ARG A 374 -23.29 -18.05 9.81
N LEU A 375 -23.58 -17.17 10.79
CA LEU A 375 -24.33 -17.54 12.00
C LEU A 375 -25.80 -17.84 11.70
N ILE A 376 -26.39 -17.26 10.65
CA ILE A 376 -27.75 -17.60 10.22
C ILE A 376 -27.78 -18.99 9.58
N ASP A 377 -26.75 -19.33 8.79
CA ASP A 377 -26.59 -20.64 8.16
C ASP A 377 -26.23 -21.74 9.19
N ASN A 378 -25.26 -21.41 10.08
CA ASN A 378 -24.81 -22.29 11.15
C ASN A 378 -24.63 -21.52 12.47
N PRO A 379 -25.57 -21.59 13.42
CA PRO A 379 -25.47 -20.93 14.74
C PRO A 379 -24.31 -21.44 15.61
N GLU A 380 -23.69 -22.57 15.27
CA GLU A 380 -22.52 -23.11 15.95
C GLU A 380 -21.18 -22.63 15.36
N ASP A 381 -21.21 -21.65 14.45
CA ASP A 381 -19.98 -21.07 13.90
C ASP A 381 -19.31 -20.12 14.91
N ASP A 382 -18.55 -20.71 15.83
CA ASP A 382 -17.83 -20.01 16.88
C ASP A 382 -16.82 -19.01 16.33
N SER A 383 -16.21 -19.30 15.17
CA SER A 383 -15.28 -18.39 14.51
C SER A 383 -15.96 -17.09 14.05
N ALA A 384 -17.18 -17.19 13.51
CA ALA A 384 -17.96 -16.02 13.11
C ALA A 384 -18.37 -15.19 14.33
N PHE A 385 -18.80 -15.84 15.41
CA PHE A 385 -19.15 -15.18 16.68
C PHE A 385 -17.95 -14.39 17.25
N GLU A 386 -16.76 -15.04 17.36
CA GLU A 386 -15.57 -14.39 17.88
C GLU A 386 -15.17 -13.16 17.05
N LYS A 387 -15.21 -13.26 15.72
CA LYS A 387 -14.90 -12.12 14.85
C LYS A 387 -15.83 -10.94 15.10
N LEU A 388 -17.16 -11.18 15.13
CA LEU A 388 -18.15 -10.14 15.42
C LEU A 388 -17.90 -9.48 16.78
N PHE A 389 -17.61 -10.26 17.79
CA PHE A 389 -17.29 -9.75 19.13
C PHE A 389 -16.05 -8.85 19.09
N ARG A 390 -15.01 -9.23 18.36
CA ARG A 390 -13.76 -8.49 18.21
C ARG A 390 -13.92 -7.23 17.35
N TYR A 391 -14.84 -7.20 16.39
CA TYR A 391 -15.11 -6.03 15.55
C TYR A 391 -15.79 -4.89 16.30
N ARG A 392 -16.33 -5.15 17.48
CA ARG A 392 -17.01 -4.15 18.30
C ARG A 392 -18.17 -3.44 17.59
N CYS A 393 -18.84 -4.14 16.66
CA CYS A 393 -20.13 -3.67 16.16
C CYS A 393 -21.24 -3.88 17.21
N GLU A 394 -22.39 -3.21 17.07
CA GLU A 394 -23.52 -3.50 17.97
C GLU A 394 -23.90 -4.98 17.90
N PRO A 395 -24.19 -5.62 19.07
CA PRO A 395 -24.28 -5.04 20.43
C PRO A 395 -22.97 -5.11 21.22
N PHE A 396 -21.86 -5.55 20.62
CA PHE A 396 -20.59 -5.83 21.32
C PHE A 396 -19.78 -4.57 21.68
N VAL A 397 -20.28 -3.39 21.36
CA VAL A 397 -19.69 -2.11 21.79
C VAL A 397 -19.61 -2.08 23.33
N PHE A 398 -18.44 -1.70 23.86
CA PHE A 398 -18.10 -1.62 25.28
C PHE A 398 -18.01 -2.96 26.04
N LEU A 399 -18.13 -4.12 25.38
CA LEU A 399 -17.89 -5.41 26.02
C LEU A 399 -16.38 -5.73 26.03
N ALA A 400 -15.82 -6.03 27.20
CA ALA A 400 -14.39 -6.33 27.34
C ALA A 400 -14.02 -7.71 26.73
N ASN A 401 -12.79 -7.87 26.25
CA ASN A 401 -12.30 -9.16 25.73
C ASN A 401 -12.28 -10.27 26.81
N THR A 402 -12.25 -9.92 28.09
CA THR A 402 -12.38 -10.89 29.18
C THR A 402 -13.71 -11.64 29.11
N ILE A 403 -14.81 -10.95 28.73
CA ILE A 403 -16.11 -11.59 28.54
C ILE A 403 -16.07 -12.63 27.41
N LEU A 404 -15.37 -12.33 26.31
CA LEU A 404 -15.19 -13.32 25.25
C LEU A 404 -14.41 -14.54 25.74
N ASN A 405 -13.36 -14.34 26.54
CA ASN A 405 -12.61 -15.45 27.13
C ASN A 405 -13.49 -16.29 28.08
N ASP A 406 -14.36 -15.64 28.88
CA ASP A 406 -15.30 -16.32 29.76
C ASP A 406 -16.34 -17.13 28.96
N ILE A 407 -16.82 -16.59 27.81
CA ILE A 407 -17.72 -17.28 26.89
C ILE A 407 -17.02 -18.50 26.30
N ILE A 408 -15.78 -18.39 25.82
CA ILE A 408 -15.00 -19.48 25.25
C ILE A 408 -14.76 -20.57 26.30
N SER A 409 -14.42 -20.20 27.54
CA SER A 409 -14.21 -21.14 28.63
C SER A 409 -15.50 -21.90 28.96
N LEU A 410 -16.63 -21.19 29.08
CA LEU A 410 -17.93 -21.77 29.38
C LEU A 410 -18.42 -22.69 28.25
N SER A 411 -18.20 -22.30 27.00
CA SER A 411 -18.48 -23.11 25.81
C SER A 411 -17.73 -24.44 25.86
N SER A 412 -16.43 -24.40 26.15
CA SER A 412 -15.59 -25.59 26.26
C SER A 412 -15.99 -26.50 27.44
N GLU A 413 -16.39 -25.91 28.58
CA GLU A 413 -16.81 -26.66 29.76
C GLU A 413 -18.13 -27.42 29.56
N ARG A 414 -19.05 -26.84 28.77
CA ARG A 414 -20.41 -27.35 28.59
C ARG A 414 -20.65 -28.03 27.26
N ASP A 415 -19.67 -27.99 26.36
CA ASP A 415 -19.79 -28.52 24.99
C ASP A 415 -20.98 -27.88 24.23
N ILE A 416 -21.05 -26.56 24.28
CA ILE A 416 -22.06 -25.71 23.60
C ILE A 416 -21.41 -24.63 22.75
N SER A 417 -22.15 -24.06 21.79
CA SER A 417 -21.62 -22.97 20.94
C SER A 417 -21.31 -21.69 21.72
N HIS A 418 -20.45 -20.83 21.17
CA HIS A 418 -20.17 -19.51 21.75
C HIS A 418 -21.43 -18.61 21.79
N LEU A 419 -22.32 -18.75 20.81
CA LEU A 419 -23.60 -18.05 20.81
C LEU A 419 -24.46 -18.47 22.00
N GLU A 420 -24.60 -19.75 22.28
CA GLU A 420 -25.36 -20.28 23.43
C GLU A 420 -24.66 -19.92 24.75
N ALA A 421 -23.35 -20.11 24.86
CA ALA A 421 -22.56 -19.77 26.04
C ALA A 421 -22.67 -18.27 26.38
N SER A 422 -22.81 -17.40 25.37
CA SER A 422 -22.96 -15.94 25.55
C SER A 422 -24.23 -15.58 26.33
N THR A 423 -25.29 -16.39 26.26
CA THR A 423 -26.53 -16.16 27.01
C THR A 423 -26.47 -16.64 28.46
N LEU A 424 -25.50 -17.51 28.77
CA LEU A 424 -25.34 -18.20 30.07
C LEU A 424 -24.16 -17.63 30.89
N VAL A 425 -23.26 -16.90 30.27
CA VAL A 425 -22.06 -16.33 30.93
C VAL A 425 -22.46 -15.34 32.03
N HIS A 426 -21.74 -15.38 33.16
CA HIS A 426 -22.01 -14.52 34.32
C HIS A 426 -21.34 -13.14 34.14
N VAL A 427 -22.15 -12.14 33.80
CA VAL A 427 -21.70 -10.77 33.50
C VAL A 427 -22.66 -9.74 34.12
N GLN A 428 -22.33 -8.46 34.04
CA GLN A 428 -23.20 -7.38 34.52
C GLN A 428 -24.57 -7.41 33.80
N PRO A 429 -25.67 -6.98 34.45
CA PRO A 429 -27.02 -7.04 33.87
C PRO A 429 -27.13 -6.41 32.47
N TRP A 430 -26.51 -5.26 32.25
CA TRP A 430 -26.54 -4.57 30.98
C TRP A 430 -25.75 -5.31 29.88
N GLN A 431 -24.65 -5.99 30.25
CA GLN A 431 -23.86 -6.83 29.34
C GLN A 431 -24.67 -8.10 28.95
N SER A 432 -25.30 -8.74 29.94
CA SER A 432 -26.19 -9.87 29.69
C SER A 432 -27.36 -9.49 28.77
N GLN A 433 -27.92 -8.29 28.93
CA GLN A 433 -28.98 -7.80 28.06
C GLN A 433 -28.49 -7.68 26.60
N LYS A 434 -27.28 -7.13 26.37
CA LYS A 434 -26.68 -7.01 25.03
C LYS A 434 -26.43 -8.37 24.39
N LEU A 435 -25.86 -9.33 25.14
CA LEU A 435 -25.58 -10.67 24.66
C LEU A 435 -26.87 -11.44 24.30
N ARG A 436 -27.88 -11.35 25.14
CA ARG A 436 -29.21 -11.95 24.85
C ARG A 436 -29.89 -11.27 23.66
N TRP A 437 -29.79 -9.96 23.53
CA TRP A 437 -30.32 -9.25 22.37
C TRP A 437 -29.67 -9.78 21.08
N PHE A 438 -28.37 -10.02 21.09
CA PHE A 438 -27.65 -10.60 19.93
C PHE A 438 -28.16 -12.00 19.59
N ALA A 439 -28.25 -12.91 20.58
CA ALA A 439 -28.76 -14.26 20.37
C ALA A 439 -30.19 -14.25 19.80
N ASN A 440 -31.08 -13.44 20.36
CA ASN A 440 -32.45 -13.27 19.87
C ASN A 440 -32.49 -12.68 18.45
N THR A 441 -31.53 -11.81 18.11
CA THR A 441 -31.42 -11.24 16.76
C THR A 441 -31.03 -12.32 15.74
N ILE A 442 -30.08 -13.18 16.06
CA ILE A 442 -29.69 -14.33 15.20
C ILE A 442 -30.91 -15.25 15.03
N GLU A 443 -31.58 -15.62 16.10
CA GLU A 443 -32.79 -16.48 16.05
C GLU A 443 -33.89 -15.87 15.16
N LYS A 444 -34.14 -14.55 15.28
CA LYS A 444 -35.10 -13.83 14.44
C LYS A 444 -34.71 -13.88 12.96
N LEU A 445 -33.43 -13.70 12.62
CA LEU A 445 -32.95 -13.74 11.24
C LEU A 445 -33.02 -15.16 10.66
N ILE A 446 -32.74 -16.18 11.45
CA ILE A 446 -32.93 -17.59 11.06
C ILE A 446 -34.41 -17.85 10.76
N ASN A 447 -35.32 -17.39 11.61
CA ASN A 447 -36.75 -17.53 11.38
C ASN A 447 -37.22 -16.82 10.10
N GLN A 448 -36.70 -15.64 9.81
CA GLN A 448 -36.97 -14.93 8.55
C GLN A 448 -36.46 -15.73 7.34
N HIS A 449 -35.25 -16.30 7.43
CA HIS A 449 -34.71 -17.17 6.39
C HIS A 449 -35.63 -18.40 6.13
N ASN A 450 -36.05 -19.09 7.19
CA ASN A 450 -36.93 -20.23 7.12
C ASN A 450 -38.34 -19.89 6.58
N MET A 451 -38.78 -18.63 6.77
CA MET A 451 -40.04 -18.12 6.21
C MET A 451 -39.93 -17.73 4.72
N GLY A 452 -38.74 -17.88 4.10
CA GLY A 452 -38.52 -17.64 2.68
C GLY A 452 -38.21 -16.17 2.33
N TYR A 453 -37.75 -15.37 3.28
CA TYR A 453 -37.21 -14.03 2.96
C TYR A 453 -36.04 -14.16 1.99
N SER A 454 -35.97 -13.28 0.98
CA SER A 454 -34.84 -13.28 0.07
C SER A 454 -33.54 -12.90 0.77
N LEU A 455 -32.41 -13.39 0.27
CA LEU A 455 -31.10 -13.07 0.83
C LEU A 455 -30.84 -11.56 0.90
N LEU A 456 -31.34 -10.79 -0.07
CA LEU A 456 -31.27 -9.33 -0.08
C LEU A 456 -32.05 -8.71 1.09
N GLN A 457 -33.25 -9.25 1.41
CA GLN A 457 -34.03 -8.78 2.56
C GLN A 457 -33.32 -9.09 3.88
N ILE A 458 -32.76 -10.30 4.02
CA ILE A 458 -31.98 -10.69 5.21
C ILE A 458 -30.77 -9.78 5.38
N MET A 459 -30.01 -9.51 4.32
CA MET A 459 -28.85 -8.64 4.35
C MET A 459 -29.20 -7.19 4.71
N ASN A 460 -30.28 -6.64 4.15
CA ASN A 460 -30.76 -5.32 4.53
C ASN A 460 -31.18 -5.26 6.02
N ASN A 461 -31.80 -6.35 6.53
CA ASN A 461 -32.13 -6.46 7.94
C ASN A 461 -30.88 -6.53 8.83
N ILE A 462 -29.82 -7.23 8.42
CA ILE A 462 -28.53 -7.26 9.11
C ILE A 462 -27.93 -5.85 9.17
N ILE A 463 -27.81 -5.18 8.03
CA ILE A 463 -27.19 -3.85 7.90
C ILE A 463 -27.91 -2.83 8.78
N SER A 464 -29.27 -2.84 8.77
CA SER A 464 -30.06 -1.93 9.59
C SER A 464 -30.04 -2.29 11.08
N THR A 465 -30.08 -3.59 11.43
CA THR A 465 -30.10 -4.03 12.83
C THR A 465 -28.79 -3.78 13.56
N LEU A 466 -27.65 -3.93 12.84
CA LEU A 466 -26.32 -3.61 13.36
C LEU A 466 -25.98 -2.13 13.25
N ASP A 467 -26.88 -1.30 12.70
CA ASP A 467 -26.66 0.11 12.41
C ASP A 467 -25.30 0.37 11.74
N MET A 468 -25.07 -0.37 10.63
CA MET A 468 -23.77 -0.39 9.95
C MET A 468 -23.36 0.97 9.41
N GLU A 469 -24.32 1.85 9.08
CA GLU A 469 -24.04 3.22 8.69
C GLU A 469 -23.41 4.01 9.84
N ASN A 470 -24.03 3.98 11.01
CA ASN A 470 -23.49 4.63 12.21
C ASN A 470 -22.19 3.97 12.66
N TYR A 471 -22.08 2.63 12.56
CA TYR A 471 -20.82 1.93 12.80
C TYR A 471 -19.69 2.44 11.93
N ILE A 472 -19.91 2.62 10.61
CA ILE A 472 -18.91 3.15 9.68
C ILE A 472 -18.61 4.60 10.03
N ARG A 473 -19.61 5.47 10.17
CA ARG A 473 -19.42 6.89 10.53
C ARG A 473 -18.68 7.05 11.85
N THR A 474 -18.95 6.18 12.83
CA THR A 474 -18.31 6.21 14.14
C THR A 474 -16.90 5.60 14.12
N ASN A 475 -16.62 4.59 13.30
CA ASN A 475 -15.35 3.88 13.30
C ASN A 475 -14.33 4.39 12.30
N TYR A 476 -14.71 5.24 11.35
CA TYR A 476 -13.84 5.81 10.33
C TYR A 476 -14.01 7.33 10.30
N PRO A 477 -13.01 8.10 10.73
CA PRO A 477 -13.14 9.55 10.87
C PRO A 477 -13.10 10.31 9.53
N ASN A 478 -12.49 9.74 8.49
CA ASN A 478 -12.37 10.36 7.17
C ASN A 478 -13.66 10.14 6.35
N GLU A 479 -14.24 11.20 5.80
CA GLU A 479 -15.47 11.14 5.00
C GLU A 479 -15.31 10.32 3.71
N GLU A 480 -14.12 10.32 3.11
CA GLU A 480 -13.83 9.45 1.95
C GLU A 480 -13.85 7.97 2.35
N ASP A 481 -13.17 7.59 3.44
CA ASP A 481 -13.20 6.23 4.00
C ASP A 481 -14.63 5.80 4.34
N GLN A 482 -15.46 6.72 4.88
CA GLN A 482 -16.87 6.44 5.20
C GLN A 482 -17.68 6.16 3.94
N THR A 483 -17.54 7.02 2.94
CA THR A 483 -18.23 6.88 1.64
C THR A 483 -17.83 5.58 0.96
N GLU A 484 -16.54 5.29 0.91
CA GLU A 484 -16.00 4.03 0.36
C GLU A 484 -16.65 2.80 0.99
N ARG A 485 -16.75 2.78 2.32
CA ARG A 485 -17.28 1.63 3.05
C ARG A 485 -18.78 1.48 2.92
N LEU A 486 -19.50 2.59 2.86
CA LEU A 486 -20.94 2.59 2.57
C LEU A 486 -21.20 2.07 1.15
N GLU A 487 -20.43 2.51 0.16
CA GLU A 487 -20.49 1.99 -1.20
C GLU A 487 -20.14 0.49 -1.24
N SER A 488 -19.19 0.03 -0.43
CA SER A 488 -18.87 -1.40 -0.32
C SER A 488 -20.07 -2.22 0.14
N LEU A 489 -20.85 -1.75 1.12
CA LEU A 489 -22.08 -2.42 1.55
C LEU A 489 -23.15 -2.45 0.45
N GLU A 490 -23.32 -1.35 -0.30
CA GLU A 490 -24.24 -1.34 -1.45
C GLU A 490 -23.78 -2.28 -2.56
N ASN A 491 -22.48 -2.34 -2.82
CA ASN A 491 -21.92 -3.27 -3.80
C ASN A 491 -22.09 -4.72 -3.35
N LEU A 492 -21.95 -5.03 -2.05
CA LEU A 492 -22.24 -6.38 -1.53
C LEU A 492 -23.65 -6.85 -1.92
N LYS A 493 -24.65 -5.97 -1.88
CA LYS A 493 -26.03 -6.28 -2.27
C LYS A 493 -26.13 -6.66 -3.76
N LYS A 494 -25.31 -6.07 -4.63
CA LYS A 494 -25.27 -6.37 -6.07
C LYS A 494 -24.76 -7.80 -6.36
N PHE A 495 -23.93 -8.39 -5.46
CA PHE A 495 -23.43 -9.77 -5.60
C PHE A 495 -24.50 -10.84 -5.37
N ILE A 496 -25.58 -10.53 -4.68
CA ILE A 496 -26.56 -11.55 -4.26
C ILE A 496 -27.33 -12.11 -5.45
N ARG A 497 -27.71 -11.26 -6.42
CA ARG A 497 -28.56 -11.64 -7.57
C ARG A 497 -29.63 -12.67 -7.14
N ASN A 498 -29.71 -13.83 -7.75
CA ASN A 498 -30.69 -14.88 -7.46
C ASN A 498 -30.13 -16.02 -6.57
N ASN A 499 -29.06 -15.76 -5.79
CA ASN A 499 -28.43 -16.77 -4.94
C ASN A 499 -29.24 -17.03 -3.67
N THR A 500 -29.28 -18.30 -3.26
CA THR A 500 -29.69 -18.69 -1.90
C THR A 500 -28.55 -18.43 -0.91
N LEU A 501 -28.81 -18.42 0.40
CA LEU A 501 -27.80 -18.23 1.43
C LEU A 501 -26.63 -19.23 1.29
N ASP A 502 -26.94 -20.52 1.17
CA ASP A 502 -25.95 -21.59 1.01
C ASP A 502 -25.10 -21.41 -0.25
N THR A 503 -25.71 -21.13 -1.42
CA THR A 503 -24.97 -20.91 -2.67
C THR A 503 -24.10 -19.67 -2.61
N PHE A 504 -24.55 -18.61 -1.95
CA PHE A 504 -23.79 -17.39 -1.75
C PHE A 504 -22.59 -17.59 -0.83
N LEU A 505 -22.76 -18.26 0.31
CA LEU A 505 -21.66 -18.58 1.24
C LEU A 505 -20.62 -19.49 0.59
N LYS A 506 -21.05 -20.52 -0.16
CA LYS A 506 -20.13 -21.37 -0.94
C LYS A 506 -19.35 -20.57 -1.97
N PHE A 507 -20.02 -19.71 -2.72
CA PHE A 507 -19.38 -18.82 -3.69
C PHE A 507 -18.30 -17.95 -3.02
N VAL A 508 -18.60 -17.33 -1.86
CA VAL A 508 -17.62 -16.51 -1.13
C VAL A 508 -16.47 -17.35 -0.59
N TYR A 509 -16.74 -18.54 -0.07
CA TYR A 509 -15.72 -19.47 0.41
C TYR A 509 -14.75 -19.90 -0.71
N GLU A 510 -15.29 -20.30 -1.85
CA GLU A 510 -14.49 -20.69 -3.03
C GLU A 510 -13.63 -19.53 -3.54
N LYS A 511 -14.16 -18.30 -3.54
CA LYS A 511 -13.41 -17.11 -3.96
C LYS A 511 -12.33 -16.71 -2.96
N ASN A 512 -12.55 -16.86 -1.65
CA ASN A 512 -11.53 -16.59 -0.64
C ASN A 512 -10.41 -17.64 -0.68
N THR A 513 -10.73 -18.92 -0.83
CA THR A 513 -9.72 -19.99 -0.96
C THR A 513 -8.94 -19.92 -2.28
N SER A 514 -9.56 -19.48 -3.37
CA SER A 514 -8.86 -19.28 -4.64
C SER A 514 -7.90 -18.07 -4.63
N SER A 515 -8.16 -17.06 -3.80
CA SER A 515 -7.25 -15.91 -3.64
C SER A 515 -6.01 -16.24 -2.80
N GLU A 516 -6.08 -17.25 -1.91
CA GLU A 516 -4.93 -17.69 -1.09
C GLU A 516 -3.98 -18.65 -1.83
N SER A 517 -4.39 -19.21 -2.99
CA SER A 517 -3.49 -20.05 -3.76
C SER A 517 -2.34 -19.21 -4.35
N LYS A 518 -1.10 -19.49 -3.92
CA LYS A 518 0.17 -18.89 -4.37
C LYS A 518 0.48 -19.05 -5.87
N ASN A 519 -0.43 -19.57 -6.68
CA ASN A 519 -0.30 -19.67 -8.13
C ASN A 519 -0.98 -18.48 -8.81
N SER A 520 -0.31 -17.31 -8.75
CA SER A 520 -0.73 -16.12 -9.49
C SER A 520 -0.39 -16.18 -10.99
N GLU A 521 0.28 -17.24 -11.47
CA GLU A 521 0.88 -17.31 -12.81
C GLU A 521 -0.12 -17.21 -13.98
N ASN A 522 -1.40 -17.42 -13.76
CA ASN A 522 -2.43 -17.29 -14.82
C ASN A 522 -3.55 -16.29 -14.50
N LYS A 523 -3.45 -15.54 -13.40
CA LYS A 523 -4.50 -14.61 -12.96
C LYS A 523 -4.18 -13.17 -13.38
N VAL A 524 -5.20 -12.41 -13.81
CA VAL A 524 -5.06 -10.97 -14.05
C VAL A 524 -4.68 -10.27 -12.75
N GLN A 525 -3.65 -9.43 -12.80
CA GLN A 525 -3.13 -8.76 -11.62
C GLN A 525 -3.90 -7.46 -11.37
N MET A 526 -4.46 -7.30 -10.18
CA MET A 526 -5.19 -6.10 -9.78
C MET A 526 -4.52 -5.49 -8.54
N MET A 527 -4.13 -4.22 -8.61
CA MET A 527 -3.44 -3.57 -7.48
C MET A 527 -3.49 -2.06 -7.57
N THR A 528 -3.21 -1.40 -6.44
CA THR A 528 -2.99 0.04 -6.47
C THR A 528 -1.70 0.37 -7.22
N ILE A 529 -1.64 1.56 -7.84
CA ILE A 529 -0.43 2.05 -8.51
C ILE A 529 0.78 2.00 -7.57
N HIS A 530 0.61 2.33 -6.29
CA HIS A 530 1.68 2.25 -5.30
C HIS A 530 2.29 0.84 -5.16
N LYS A 531 1.47 -0.19 -5.22
CA LYS A 531 1.93 -1.58 -5.14
C LYS A 531 2.58 -2.08 -6.41
N SER A 532 2.27 -1.47 -7.55
CA SER A 532 2.86 -1.82 -8.84
C SER A 532 4.32 -1.35 -9.00
N LYS A 533 4.82 -0.51 -8.08
CA LYS A 533 6.20 -0.03 -8.13
C LYS A 533 7.19 -1.19 -8.10
N GLY A 534 8.12 -1.20 -9.06
CA GLY A 534 9.09 -2.28 -9.24
C GLY A 534 8.59 -3.44 -10.11
N LEU A 535 7.29 -3.53 -10.40
CA LEU A 535 6.71 -4.54 -11.30
C LEU A 535 6.65 -4.04 -12.75
N GLU A 536 6.34 -4.98 -13.68
CA GLU A 536 6.17 -4.68 -15.11
C GLU A 536 5.23 -5.72 -15.74
N PHE A 537 4.41 -5.30 -16.71
CA PHE A 537 3.39 -6.13 -17.32
C PHE A 537 3.33 -5.85 -18.82
N LYS A 538 2.95 -6.85 -19.64
CA LYS A 538 2.81 -6.65 -21.07
C LYS A 538 1.67 -5.70 -21.42
N ALA A 539 0.54 -5.83 -20.73
CA ALA A 539 -0.61 -4.95 -20.89
C ALA A 539 -1.00 -4.35 -19.54
N VAL A 540 -1.17 -3.03 -19.49
CA VAL A 540 -1.55 -2.29 -18.29
C VAL A 540 -2.80 -1.48 -18.56
N PHE A 541 -3.77 -1.60 -17.68
CA PHE A 541 -4.94 -0.75 -17.59
C PHE A 541 -4.76 0.20 -16.41
N VAL A 542 -4.85 1.50 -16.63
CA VAL A 542 -4.95 2.51 -15.56
C VAL A 542 -6.38 2.98 -15.53
N VAL A 543 -7.11 2.64 -14.47
CA VAL A 543 -8.56 2.83 -14.38
C VAL A 543 -8.95 3.90 -13.36
N GLY A 544 -10.19 4.40 -13.50
CA GLY A 544 -10.74 5.40 -12.59
C GLY A 544 -10.06 6.76 -12.70
N ILE A 545 -9.53 7.12 -13.86
CA ILE A 545 -8.96 8.45 -14.11
C ILE A 545 -10.12 9.43 -14.28
N ALA A 546 -10.37 10.24 -13.25
CA ALA A 546 -11.48 11.19 -13.22
C ALA A 546 -11.06 12.49 -12.54
N THR A 547 -11.61 13.60 -12.99
CA THR A 547 -11.36 14.94 -12.43
C THR A 547 -11.68 14.93 -10.92
N GLY A 548 -10.75 15.46 -10.12
CA GLY A 548 -10.87 15.54 -8.66
C GLY A 548 -10.61 14.21 -7.91
N LYS A 549 -10.49 13.07 -8.64
CA LYS A 549 -10.20 11.76 -8.05
C LYS A 549 -8.78 11.28 -8.40
N PHE A 550 -8.38 11.40 -9.64
CA PHE A 550 -7.02 11.14 -10.10
C PHE A 550 -6.72 12.03 -11.31
N PRO A 551 -5.93 13.14 -11.14
CA PRO A 551 -5.27 13.56 -9.89
C PRO A 551 -6.26 13.97 -8.80
N SER A 552 -5.88 13.70 -7.53
CA SER A 552 -6.65 14.10 -6.36
C SER A 552 -6.45 15.61 -6.09
N GLU A 553 -7.55 16.34 -5.87
CA GLU A 553 -7.48 17.77 -5.49
C GLU A 553 -6.88 18.00 -4.09
N LYS A 554 -6.81 16.95 -3.27
CA LYS A 554 -6.28 17.00 -1.90
C LYS A 554 -4.80 16.68 -1.81
N SER A 555 -4.17 16.28 -2.90
CA SER A 555 -2.76 15.88 -2.96
C SER A 555 -1.95 16.91 -3.73
N ASP A 556 -0.65 16.97 -3.47
CA ASP A 556 0.28 17.73 -4.29
C ASP A 556 0.26 17.21 -5.74
N ILE A 557 0.11 18.13 -6.69
CA ILE A 557 -0.04 17.79 -8.11
C ILE A 557 1.20 17.09 -8.68
N GLN A 558 2.39 17.43 -8.19
CA GLN A 558 3.64 16.81 -8.62
C GLN A 558 3.76 15.39 -8.09
N GLU A 559 3.27 15.12 -6.85
CA GLU A 559 3.18 13.76 -6.32
C GLU A 559 2.19 12.92 -7.12
N GLU A 560 1.01 13.44 -7.44
CA GLU A 560 0.02 12.75 -8.29
C GLU A 560 0.59 12.49 -9.70
N ALA A 561 1.38 13.42 -10.25
CA ALA A 561 2.06 13.22 -11.53
C ALA A 561 3.10 12.10 -11.45
N ASN A 562 3.83 11.96 -10.34
CA ASN A 562 4.72 10.83 -10.11
C ASN A 562 3.96 9.51 -10.05
N VAL A 563 2.80 9.50 -9.37
CA VAL A 563 1.93 8.31 -9.31
C VAL A 563 1.46 7.92 -10.71
N PHE A 564 1.02 8.89 -11.52
CA PHE A 564 0.62 8.63 -12.92
C PHE A 564 1.81 8.15 -13.77
N TYR A 565 2.97 8.78 -13.65
CA TYR A 565 4.19 8.35 -14.33
C TYR A 565 4.60 6.92 -13.95
N VAL A 566 4.49 6.56 -12.67
CA VAL A 566 4.71 5.16 -12.23
C VAL A 566 3.73 4.24 -12.92
N ALA A 567 2.44 4.56 -12.97
CA ALA A 567 1.43 3.71 -13.58
C ALA A 567 1.73 3.43 -15.07
N VAL A 568 1.97 4.49 -15.87
CA VAL A 568 2.21 4.35 -17.31
C VAL A 568 3.52 3.65 -17.63
N THR A 569 4.54 3.80 -16.79
CA THR A 569 5.83 3.12 -16.95
C THR A 569 5.85 1.66 -16.51
N ARG A 570 4.72 1.09 -16.09
CA ARG A 570 4.61 -0.37 -15.81
C ARG A 570 4.38 -1.18 -17.07
N ALA A 571 3.87 -0.56 -18.14
CA ALA A 571 3.55 -1.24 -19.38
C ALA A 571 4.79 -1.54 -20.24
N ILE A 572 4.77 -2.70 -20.88
CA ILE A 572 5.78 -3.12 -21.86
C ILE A 572 5.27 -2.87 -23.28
N GLU A 573 4.12 -3.45 -23.64
CA GLU A 573 3.61 -3.52 -25.01
C GLU A 573 2.32 -2.70 -25.21
N ARG A 574 1.40 -2.73 -24.23
CA ARG A 574 0.05 -2.17 -24.35
C ARG A 574 -0.31 -1.35 -23.12
N MET A 575 -0.92 -0.20 -23.40
CA MET A 575 -1.43 0.74 -22.38
C MET A 575 -2.88 1.09 -22.67
N TYR A 576 -3.73 0.88 -21.69
CA TYR A 576 -5.13 1.30 -21.70
C TYR A 576 -5.33 2.33 -20.58
N LEU A 577 -5.67 3.56 -20.95
CA LEU A 577 -5.98 4.63 -20.01
C LEU A 577 -7.49 4.83 -19.98
N SER A 578 -8.13 4.59 -18.84
CA SER A 578 -9.58 4.65 -18.73
C SER A 578 -10.02 5.89 -17.98
N GLN A 579 -10.67 6.80 -18.71
CA GLN A 579 -11.23 8.04 -18.21
C GLN A 579 -12.70 7.86 -17.85
N ILE A 580 -13.10 8.43 -16.70
CA ILE A 580 -14.49 8.61 -16.33
C ILE A 580 -14.83 10.10 -16.39
N GLY A 581 -15.87 10.43 -17.19
CA GLY A 581 -16.28 11.81 -17.46
C GLY A 581 -15.62 12.41 -18.69
N THR A 582 -15.80 13.71 -18.88
CA THR A 582 -15.52 14.40 -20.15
C THR A 582 -14.11 14.97 -20.30
N TYR A 583 -13.40 15.16 -19.18
CA TYR A 583 -12.08 15.80 -19.18
C TYR A 583 -11.20 15.28 -18.06
N ASN A 584 -9.90 15.19 -18.31
CA ASN A 584 -8.88 14.96 -17.27
C ASN A 584 -7.54 15.62 -17.65
N GLN A 585 -7.02 16.42 -16.74
CA GLN A 585 -5.78 17.17 -16.92
C GLN A 585 -4.58 16.29 -17.26
N PHE A 586 -4.40 15.15 -16.60
CA PHE A 586 -3.25 14.28 -16.84
C PHE A 586 -3.32 13.58 -18.18
N LEU A 587 -4.51 13.23 -18.63
CA LEU A 587 -4.69 12.63 -19.95
C LEU A 587 -4.46 13.66 -21.06
N GLU A 588 -4.94 14.89 -20.88
CA GLU A 588 -4.64 15.98 -21.80
C GLU A 588 -3.12 16.24 -21.90
N GLN A 589 -2.43 16.30 -20.78
CA GLN A 589 -0.97 16.46 -20.73
C GLN A 589 -0.23 15.26 -21.35
N TYR A 590 -0.75 14.05 -21.20
CA TYR A 590 -0.15 12.83 -21.73
C TYR A 590 -0.34 12.67 -23.24
N TYR A 591 -1.52 12.99 -23.75
CA TYR A 591 -1.84 12.89 -25.18
C TYR A 591 -1.41 14.14 -25.98
N GLY A 592 -1.36 15.31 -25.33
CA GLY A 592 -1.24 16.63 -25.93
C GLY A 592 -2.61 17.19 -26.36
N GLU A 593 -2.82 18.50 -26.23
CA GLU A 593 -4.09 19.19 -26.50
C GLU A 593 -4.70 18.84 -27.88
N GLU A 594 -3.87 18.71 -28.91
CA GLU A 594 -4.32 18.41 -30.29
C GLU A 594 -4.80 16.95 -30.47
N HIS A 595 -4.40 16.02 -29.60
CA HIS A 595 -4.65 14.59 -29.72
C HIS A 595 -5.56 14.07 -28.62
N TYR A 596 -5.88 14.89 -27.63
CA TYR A 596 -6.80 14.52 -26.58
C TYR A 596 -8.25 14.72 -27.07
N PRO A 597 -9.08 13.65 -27.14
CA PRO A 597 -10.45 13.77 -27.62
C PRO A 597 -11.28 14.53 -26.59
N MET A 598 -11.49 15.82 -26.81
CA MET A 598 -12.53 16.55 -26.07
C MET A 598 -13.88 15.92 -26.44
N VAL A 599 -14.47 15.19 -25.50
CA VAL A 599 -15.85 14.74 -25.62
C VAL A 599 -16.73 15.99 -25.47
N VAL A 600 -17.08 16.59 -26.61
CA VAL A 600 -18.09 17.65 -26.63
C VAL A 600 -19.40 16.98 -26.26
N GLN A 601 -19.88 17.21 -25.03
CA GLN A 601 -21.28 16.93 -24.74
C GLN A 601 -22.11 17.84 -25.65
N ASP A 602 -22.84 17.25 -26.61
CA ASP A 602 -24.00 17.90 -27.19
C ASP A 602 -24.96 18.16 -26.02
N VAL A 603 -24.87 19.36 -25.46
CA VAL A 603 -25.87 19.87 -24.52
C VAL A 603 -27.15 20.04 -25.36
N MET A 604 -27.97 19.01 -25.38
CA MET A 604 -29.36 19.21 -25.81
C MET A 604 -30.00 20.11 -24.74
N PHE A 605 -30.26 21.35 -25.16
CA PHE A 605 -31.10 22.29 -24.43
C PHE A 605 -32.56 21.79 -24.41
#